data_1ee765acefc225251e0085a57d2f406d
#
_entry.id   1ee765acefc225251e0085a57d2f406d
#
_cell.length_a   1.000
_cell.length_b   1.000
_cell.length_c   1.000
_cell.angle_alpha   90.00
_cell.angle_beta   90.00
_cell.angle_gamma   90.00
#
_symmetry.space_group_name_H-M   'P 1'
#
loop_
_entity.id
_entity.type
_entity.pdbx_description
1 polymer ?
#
loop_
_entity_poly.entity_id
_entity_poly.type
_entity_poly.pdbx_seq_one_letter_code
_entity_poly.pdbx_strand_id
1 'polypeptide(L)'
;QAATMISFQCSYTSYITDLGQSATPTLSKYFIKGEVKKYQILLFKLIGIVSLLGIAGWLIALFFGKKILSILYTIDYAQHADIFSIVMLAAAINYVGVFLGYGMTAARIYKIQPYLGILWVFTSILGSLLLIPDLGMRGAAYTLLFSSIIQLISNVVVVVLLIKKKSKAL
;
A
#
# COMPACT_ATOMS: atom_id res chain seq x y z
N GLN A 1 18.73 8.39 -16.92
CA GLN A 1 18.64 8.35 -15.44
C GLN A 1 17.18 8.18 -14.96
N ALA A 2 16.19 8.90 -15.53
CA ALA A 2 14.77 8.66 -15.21
C ALA A 2 14.30 7.25 -15.58
N ALA A 3 14.77 6.71 -16.70
CA ALA A 3 14.41 5.37 -17.16
C ALA A 3 14.89 4.25 -16.21
N THR A 4 16.07 4.38 -15.61
CA THR A 4 16.60 3.41 -14.64
C THR A 4 15.84 3.43 -13.32
N MET A 5 15.34 4.57 -12.89
CA MET A 5 14.50 4.67 -11.70
C MET A 5 13.11 4.09 -11.91
N ILE A 6 12.52 4.41 -13.05
CA ILE A 6 11.22 3.83 -13.45
C ILE A 6 11.33 2.31 -13.55
N SER A 7 12.44 1.78 -14.09
CA SER A 7 12.66 0.35 -14.19
C SER A 7 12.87 -0.31 -12.83
N PHE A 8 13.59 0.33 -11.90
CA PHE A 8 13.79 -0.20 -10.55
C PHE A 8 12.49 -0.20 -9.75
N GLN A 9 11.73 0.89 -9.82
CA GLN A 9 10.42 0.99 -9.17
C GLN A 9 9.40 0.03 -9.79
N CYS A 10 9.42 -0.13 -11.10
CA CYS A 10 8.58 -1.08 -11.82
C CYS A 10 8.91 -2.52 -11.43
N SER A 11 10.20 -2.89 -11.33
CA SER A 11 10.63 -4.23 -10.91
C SER A 11 10.23 -4.52 -9.46
N TYR A 12 10.45 -3.59 -8.53
CA TYR A 12 10.11 -3.78 -7.12
C TYR A 12 8.60 -3.92 -6.92
N THR A 13 7.82 -3.08 -7.61
CA THR A 13 6.36 -3.16 -7.58
C THR A 13 5.87 -4.47 -8.21
N SER A 14 6.52 -4.96 -9.25
CA SER A 14 6.20 -6.23 -9.90
C SER A 14 6.32 -7.41 -8.93
N TYR A 15 7.43 -7.55 -8.20
CA TYR A 15 7.61 -8.64 -7.23
C TYR A 15 6.52 -8.67 -6.14
N ILE A 16 6.14 -7.51 -5.62
CA ILE A 16 5.10 -7.41 -4.59
C ILE A 16 3.74 -7.78 -5.20
N THR A 17 3.47 -7.32 -6.42
CA THR A 17 2.24 -7.62 -7.15
C THR A 17 2.13 -9.09 -7.48
N ASP A 18 3.22 -9.73 -7.92
CA ASP A 18 3.29 -11.15 -8.26
C ASP A 18 3.02 -12.04 -7.03
N LEU A 19 3.57 -11.66 -5.86
CA LEU A 19 3.27 -12.33 -4.59
C LEU A 19 1.77 -12.27 -4.24
N GLY A 20 1.14 -11.11 -4.41
CA GLY A 20 -0.29 -10.95 -4.17
C GLY A 20 -1.14 -11.73 -5.17
N GLN A 21 -0.78 -11.69 -6.45
CA GLN A 21 -1.48 -12.43 -7.50
C GLN A 21 -1.35 -13.94 -7.33
N SER A 22 -0.16 -14.44 -7.01
CA SER A 22 0.06 -15.89 -6.79
C SER A 22 -0.69 -16.44 -5.57
N ALA A 23 -0.91 -15.62 -4.54
CA ALA A 23 -1.67 -16.00 -3.35
C ALA A 23 -3.20 -15.94 -3.56
N THR A 24 -3.67 -15.14 -4.50
CA THR A 24 -5.11 -14.91 -4.76
C THR A 24 -5.89 -16.20 -5.06
N PRO A 25 -5.40 -17.14 -5.90
CA PRO A 25 -6.13 -18.40 -6.15
C PRO A 25 -6.30 -19.25 -4.89
N THR A 26 -5.28 -19.32 -4.05
CA THR A 26 -5.32 -20.06 -2.78
C THR A 26 -6.30 -19.44 -1.78
N LEU A 27 -6.27 -18.11 -1.65
CA LEU A 27 -7.23 -17.36 -0.84
C LEU A 27 -8.67 -17.59 -1.33
N SER A 28 -8.90 -17.54 -2.64
CA SER A 28 -10.21 -17.78 -3.24
C SER A 28 -10.72 -19.20 -2.98
N LYS A 29 -9.84 -20.22 -3.06
CA LYS A 29 -10.17 -21.61 -2.75
C LYS A 29 -10.65 -21.78 -1.30
N TYR A 30 -9.95 -21.19 -0.33
CA TYR A 30 -10.37 -21.25 1.08
C TYR A 30 -11.69 -20.50 1.32
N PHE A 31 -11.87 -19.36 0.68
CA PHE A 31 -13.10 -18.57 0.82
C PHE A 31 -14.33 -19.29 0.26
N ILE A 32 -14.20 -19.93 -0.93
CA ILE A 32 -15.29 -20.71 -1.58
C ILE A 32 -15.65 -21.93 -0.75
N LYS A 33 -14.66 -22.66 -0.21
CA LYS A 33 -14.89 -23.83 0.65
C LYS A 33 -15.49 -23.50 2.02
N GLY A 34 -15.68 -22.21 2.36
CA GLY A 34 -16.18 -21.81 3.67
C GLY A 34 -15.13 -21.88 4.79
N GLU A 35 -13.88 -22.18 4.49
CA GLU A 35 -12.78 -22.27 5.45
C GLU A 35 -12.27 -20.86 5.84
N VAL A 36 -13.16 -20.05 6.45
CA VAL A 36 -12.91 -18.64 6.77
C VAL A 36 -11.66 -18.45 7.65
N LYS A 37 -11.43 -19.36 8.60
CA LYS A 37 -10.24 -19.31 9.47
C LYS A 37 -8.94 -19.45 8.66
N LYS A 38 -8.86 -20.39 7.71
CA LYS A 38 -7.66 -20.56 6.88
C LYS A 38 -7.44 -19.37 5.94
N TYR A 39 -8.52 -18.82 5.39
CA TYR A 39 -8.48 -17.58 4.61
C TYR A 39 -7.89 -16.43 5.42
N GLN A 40 -8.38 -16.20 6.66
CA GLN A 40 -7.88 -15.16 7.54
C GLN A 40 -6.40 -15.35 7.88
N ILE A 41 -5.99 -16.56 8.30
CA ILE A 41 -4.61 -16.84 8.66
C ILE A 41 -3.67 -16.56 7.48
N LEU A 42 -4.04 -17.00 6.28
CA LEU A 42 -3.22 -16.76 5.09
C LEU A 42 -3.15 -15.27 4.74
N LEU A 43 -4.29 -14.56 4.78
CA LEU A 43 -4.34 -13.12 4.51
C LEU A 43 -3.50 -12.35 5.53
N PHE A 44 -3.63 -12.62 6.83
CA PHE A 44 -2.83 -11.97 7.87
C PHE A 44 -1.33 -12.29 7.76
N LYS A 45 -0.97 -13.52 7.38
CA LYS A 45 0.42 -13.89 7.12
C LYS A 45 1.02 -13.08 5.98
N LEU A 46 0.30 -12.91 4.88
CA LEU A 46 0.73 -12.10 3.74
C LEU A 46 0.87 -10.62 4.13
N ILE A 47 -0.12 -10.06 4.83
CA ILE A 47 -0.07 -8.69 5.35
C ILE A 47 1.13 -8.51 6.28
N GLY A 48 1.39 -9.48 7.16
CA GLY A 48 2.54 -9.44 8.07
C GLY A 48 3.88 -9.38 7.34
N ILE A 49 4.07 -10.20 6.30
CA ILE A 49 5.29 -10.20 5.47
C ILE A 49 5.47 -8.84 4.79
N VAL A 50 4.40 -8.31 4.18
CA VAL A 50 4.47 -7.03 3.45
C VAL A 50 4.66 -5.85 4.41
N SER A 51 4.03 -5.88 5.59
CA SER A 51 4.26 -4.88 6.63
C SER A 51 5.71 -4.88 7.11
N LEU A 52 6.29 -6.07 7.32
CA LEU A 52 7.70 -6.20 7.72
C LEU A 52 8.63 -5.60 6.66
N LEU A 53 8.41 -5.93 5.38
CA LEU A 53 9.18 -5.37 4.26
C LEU A 53 8.99 -3.86 4.14
N GLY A 54 7.76 -3.37 4.30
CA GLY A 54 7.46 -1.93 4.26
C GLY A 54 8.14 -1.16 5.40
N ILE A 55 8.07 -1.69 6.62
CA ILE A 55 8.73 -1.10 7.81
C ILE A 55 10.25 -1.14 7.63
N ALA A 56 10.82 -2.24 7.15
CA ALA A 56 12.24 -2.34 6.88
C ALA A 56 12.69 -1.29 5.84
N GLY A 57 11.95 -1.14 4.74
CA GLY A 57 12.21 -0.11 3.73
C GLY A 57 12.12 1.31 4.30
N TRP A 58 11.12 1.58 5.13
CA TRP A 58 10.99 2.87 5.80
C TRP A 58 12.14 3.14 6.78
N LEU A 59 12.54 2.17 7.60
CA LEU A 59 13.68 2.30 8.50
C LEU A 59 14.98 2.56 7.72
N ILE A 60 15.22 1.85 6.62
CA ILE A 60 16.36 2.10 5.74
C ILE A 60 16.32 3.53 5.21
N ALA A 61 15.17 4.01 4.76
CA ALA A 61 15.01 5.39 4.29
C ALA A 61 15.25 6.41 5.41
N LEU A 62 14.85 6.11 6.63
CA LEU A 62 15.00 7.00 7.78
C LEU A 62 16.47 7.12 8.23
N PHE A 63 17.21 5.99 8.31
CA PHE A 63 18.60 5.98 8.77
C PHE A 63 19.61 6.28 7.66
N PHE A 64 19.35 5.79 6.46
CA PHE A 64 20.27 5.88 5.33
C PHE A 64 19.76 6.78 4.20
N GLY A 65 18.63 7.45 4.35
CA GLY A 65 17.99 8.25 3.30
C GLY A 65 18.91 9.31 2.71
N LYS A 66 19.65 10.05 3.56
CA LYS A 66 20.64 11.03 3.09
C LYS A 66 21.73 10.40 2.24
N LYS A 67 22.28 9.26 2.66
CA LYS A 67 23.34 8.55 1.95
C LYS A 67 22.84 7.94 0.64
N ILE A 68 21.64 7.37 0.66
CA ILE A 68 20.99 6.83 -0.54
C ILE A 68 20.75 7.93 -1.57
N LEU A 69 20.17 9.06 -1.14
CA LEU A 69 19.90 10.19 -2.04
C LEU A 69 21.18 10.83 -2.57
N SER A 70 22.26 10.91 -1.78
CA SER A 70 23.53 11.44 -2.25
C SER A 70 24.24 10.53 -3.26
N ILE A 71 24.03 9.21 -3.20
CA ILE A 71 24.61 8.24 -4.15
C ILE A 71 23.79 8.17 -5.44
N LEU A 72 22.44 8.18 -5.31
CA LEU A 72 21.54 8.05 -6.46
C LEU A 72 21.30 9.37 -7.20
N TYR A 73 21.39 10.49 -6.46
CA TYR A 73 21.14 11.85 -6.96
C TYR A 73 22.30 12.77 -6.62
N THR A 74 22.06 14.08 -6.55
CA THR A 74 23.00 15.12 -6.18
C THR A 74 22.87 15.45 -4.68
N ILE A 75 23.88 16.09 -4.12
CA ILE A 75 23.93 16.53 -2.71
C ILE A 75 22.71 17.40 -2.33
N ASP A 76 22.18 18.17 -3.29
CA ASP A 76 20.98 19.00 -3.08
C ASP A 76 19.74 18.19 -2.70
N TYR A 77 19.60 16.97 -3.24
CA TYR A 77 18.50 16.08 -2.90
C TYR A 77 18.64 15.42 -1.51
N ALA A 78 19.87 15.33 -1.00
CA ALA A 78 20.12 14.81 0.35
C ALA A 78 19.53 15.67 1.46
N GLN A 79 19.27 16.96 1.17
CA GLN A 79 18.60 17.89 2.10
C GLN A 79 17.12 17.54 2.31
N HIS A 80 16.51 16.79 1.38
CA HIS A 80 15.10 16.38 1.40
C HIS A 80 14.90 14.92 1.83
N ALA A 81 15.81 14.38 2.64
CA ALA A 81 15.71 13.01 3.17
C ALA A 81 14.49 12.80 4.09
N ASP A 82 13.99 13.87 4.71
CA ASP A 82 12.73 13.89 5.45
C ASP A 82 11.53 13.56 4.55
N ILE A 83 11.45 14.18 3.38
CA ILE A 83 10.41 13.92 2.39
C ILE A 83 10.48 12.48 1.90
N PHE A 84 11.69 11.98 1.61
CA PHE A 84 11.91 10.61 1.18
C PHE A 84 11.41 9.60 2.22
N SER A 85 11.67 9.84 3.52
CA SER A 85 11.18 8.94 4.58
C SER A 85 9.65 8.96 4.70
N ILE A 86 8.99 10.10 4.51
CA ILE A 86 7.51 10.21 4.51
C ILE A 86 6.92 9.44 3.33
N VAL A 87 7.50 9.57 2.13
CA VAL A 87 7.04 8.85 0.94
C VAL A 87 7.21 7.33 1.11
N MET A 88 8.32 6.88 1.70
CA MET A 88 8.53 5.46 1.98
C MET A 88 7.56 4.91 3.03
N LEU A 89 7.19 5.72 4.02
CA LEU A 89 6.14 5.35 4.98
C LEU A 89 4.77 5.25 4.29
N ALA A 90 4.43 6.21 3.43
CA ALA A 90 3.20 6.17 2.65
C ALA A 90 3.14 4.92 1.75
N ALA A 91 4.26 4.56 1.11
CA ALA A 91 4.38 3.35 0.31
C ALA A 91 4.19 2.07 1.14
N ALA A 92 4.78 1.99 2.34
CA ALA A 92 4.60 0.86 3.25
C ALA A 92 3.13 0.66 3.63
N ILE A 93 2.42 1.73 3.95
CA ILE A 93 0.98 1.71 4.26
C ILE A 93 0.17 1.28 3.03
N ASN A 94 0.51 1.83 1.85
CA ASN A 94 -0.18 1.51 0.61
C ASN A 94 -0.04 0.03 0.24
N TYR A 95 1.13 -0.59 0.42
CA TYR A 95 1.32 -2.03 0.17
C TYR A 95 0.40 -2.90 1.01
N VAL A 96 0.19 -2.57 2.28
CA VAL A 96 -0.80 -3.27 3.13
C VAL A 96 -2.21 -3.13 2.55
N GLY A 97 -2.58 -1.93 2.09
CA GLY A 97 -3.85 -1.66 1.43
C GLY A 97 -4.06 -2.50 0.17
N VAL A 98 -3.02 -2.63 -0.66
CA VAL A 98 -3.05 -3.47 -1.88
C VAL A 98 -3.28 -4.93 -1.56
N PHE A 99 -2.62 -5.49 -0.53
CA PHE A 99 -2.82 -6.89 -0.13
C PHE A 99 -4.21 -7.16 0.44
N LEU A 100 -4.81 -6.20 1.14
CA LEU A 100 -6.24 -6.26 1.50
C LEU A 100 -7.13 -6.27 0.25
N GLY A 101 -6.76 -5.52 -0.80
CA GLY A 101 -7.41 -5.53 -2.11
C GLY A 101 -7.38 -6.92 -2.76
N TYR A 102 -6.23 -7.61 -2.73
CA TYR A 102 -6.14 -9.01 -3.20
C TYR A 102 -7.04 -9.95 -2.39
N GLY A 103 -7.15 -9.73 -1.07
CA GLY A 103 -8.10 -10.46 -0.23
C GLY A 103 -9.55 -10.27 -0.69
N MET A 104 -9.97 -9.03 -0.98
CA MET A 104 -11.30 -8.73 -1.52
C MET A 104 -11.53 -9.36 -2.89
N THR A 105 -10.53 -9.33 -3.77
CA THR A 105 -10.57 -9.99 -5.08
C THR A 105 -10.75 -11.50 -4.94
N ALA A 106 -10.01 -12.14 -4.03
CA ALA A 106 -10.13 -13.55 -3.72
C ALA A 106 -11.52 -13.92 -3.18
N ALA A 107 -12.16 -13.01 -2.43
CA ALA A 107 -13.54 -13.14 -1.95
C ALA A 107 -14.60 -12.85 -3.03
N ARG A 108 -14.20 -12.57 -4.27
CA ARG A 108 -15.07 -12.22 -5.42
C ARG A 108 -15.94 -10.99 -5.20
N ILE A 109 -15.47 -10.01 -4.44
CA ILE A 109 -16.19 -8.77 -4.19
C ILE A 109 -15.59 -7.64 -5.01
N TYR A 110 -15.85 -7.70 -6.30
CA TYR A 110 -15.34 -6.70 -7.24
C TYR A 110 -16.13 -5.38 -7.23
N LYS A 111 -17.42 -5.43 -6.82
CA LYS A 111 -18.33 -4.28 -6.92
C LYS A 111 -17.93 -3.10 -6.02
N ILE A 112 -17.26 -3.36 -4.89
CA ILE A 112 -16.88 -2.32 -3.92
C ILE A 112 -15.54 -1.67 -4.30
N GLN A 113 -14.65 -2.38 -4.97
CA GLN A 113 -13.30 -1.90 -5.30
C GLN A 113 -13.28 -0.59 -6.10
N PRO A 114 -14.12 -0.39 -7.15
CA PRO A 114 -14.15 0.88 -7.86
C PRO A 114 -14.52 2.07 -6.96
N TYR A 115 -15.44 1.89 -6.02
CA TYR A 115 -15.84 2.94 -5.07
C TYR A 115 -14.71 3.32 -4.11
N LEU A 116 -13.93 2.33 -3.65
CA LEU A 116 -12.73 2.56 -2.85
C LEU A 116 -11.66 3.29 -3.66
N GLY A 117 -11.51 2.95 -4.95
CA GLY A 117 -10.61 3.65 -5.87
C GLY A 117 -11.02 5.11 -6.08
N ILE A 118 -12.31 5.40 -6.28
CA ILE A 118 -12.83 6.77 -6.41
C ILE A 118 -12.56 7.56 -5.13
N LEU A 119 -12.81 6.97 -3.95
CA LEU A 119 -12.54 7.60 -2.67
C LEU A 119 -11.05 7.97 -2.53
N TRP A 120 -10.15 7.07 -2.91
CA TRP A 120 -8.70 7.32 -2.88
C TRP A 120 -8.27 8.43 -3.84
N VAL A 121 -8.78 8.43 -5.08
CA VAL A 121 -8.51 9.50 -6.07
C VAL A 121 -9.03 10.83 -5.56
N PHE A 122 -10.25 10.87 -5.02
CA PHE A 122 -10.85 12.09 -4.48
C PHE A 122 -10.04 12.68 -3.32
N THR A 123 -9.61 11.83 -2.37
CA THR A 123 -8.74 12.25 -1.26
C THR A 123 -7.38 12.74 -1.73
N SER A 124 -6.80 12.11 -2.76
CA SER A 124 -5.53 12.54 -3.34
C SER A 124 -5.65 13.91 -4.03
N ILE A 125 -6.74 14.15 -4.77
CA ILE A 125 -7.01 15.44 -5.43
C ILE A 125 -7.18 16.54 -4.37
N LEU A 126 -8.04 16.31 -3.37
CA LEU A 126 -8.27 17.29 -2.30
C LEU A 126 -7.00 17.59 -1.53
N GLY A 127 -6.24 16.56 -1.14
CA GLY A 127 -4.99 16.73 -0.42
C GLY A 127 -3.96 17.50 -1.25
N SER A 128 -3.87 17.24 -2.57
CA SER A 128 -2.97 17.97 -3.46
C SER A 128 -3.35 19.43 -3.59
N LEU A 129 -4.63 19.74 -3.75
CA LEU A 129 -5.12 21.12 -3.87
C LEU A 129 -4.92 21.95 -2.59
N LEU A 130 -5.01 21.31 -1.42
CA LEU A 130 -4.90 22.00 -0.13
C LEU A 130 -3.47 22.09 0.39
N LEU A 131 -2.65 21.05 0.20
CA LEU A 131 -1.32 20.97 0.84
C LEU A 131 -0.18 21.36 -0.09
N ILE A 132 -0.31 21.21 -1.41
CA ILE A 132 0.79 21.55 -2.33
C ILE A 132 1.01 23.07 -2.43
N PRO A 133 -0.03 23.94 -2.52
CA PRO A 133 0.20 25.38 -2.63
C PRO A 133 1.00 25.96 -1.47
N ASP A 134 0.75 25.48 -0.23
CA ASP A 134 1.38 26.02 0.97
C ASP A 134 2.72 25.33 1.31
N LEU A 135 2.82 24.02 1.09
CA LEU A 135 3.95 23.20 1.55
C LEU A 135 4.82 22.67 0.40
N GLY A 136 4.48 22.94 -0.85
CA GLY A 136 5.24 22.49 -2.02
C GLY A 136 5.45 20.96 -2.03
N MET A 137 6.71 20.53 -2.17
CA MET A 137 7.09 19.12 -2.24
C MET A 137 6.73 18.33 -0.96
N ARG A 138 6.81 18.97 0.22
CA ARG A 138 6.37 18.38 1.49
C ARG A 138 4.85 18.14 1.49
N GLY A 139 4.08 19.07 0.91
CA GLY A 139 2.64 18.92 0.76
C GLY A 139 2.25 17.69 -0.07
N ALA A 140 2.98 17.44 -1.16
CA ALA A 140 2.79 16.23 -1.96
C ALA A 140 3.05 14.94 -1.17
N ALA A 141 4.13 14.89 -0.37
CA ALA A 141 4.44 13.73 0.48
C ALA A 141 3.37 13.49 1.56
N TYR A 142 2.88 14.53 2.20
CA TYR A 142 1.78 14.43 3.17
C TYR A 142 0.47 13.99 2.50
N THR A 143 0.17 14.47 1.31
CA THR A 143 -1.01 14.03 0.55
C THR A 143 -0.97 12.53 0.28
N LEU A 144 0.19 12.00 -0.14
CA LEU A 144 0.40 10.57 -0.33
C LEU A 144 0.19 9.79 0.97
N LEU A 145 0.70 10.28 2.08
CA LEU A 145 0.57 9.64 3.38
C LEU A 145 -0.91 9.59 3.82
N PHE A 146 -1.61 10.73 3.79
CA PHE A 146 -3.02 10.81 4.17
C PHE A 146 -3.92 9.96 3.30
N SER A 147 -3.74 10.01 1.97
CA SER A 147 -4.53 9.17 1.07
C SER A 147 -4.27 7.68 1.25
N SER A 148 -3.03 7.28 1.54
CA SER A 148 -2.69 5.89 1.86
C SER A 148 -3.33 5.42 3.18
N ILE A 149 -3.39 6.26 4.20
CA ILE A 149 -4.06 5.94 5.47
C ILE A 149 -5.57 5.76 5.25
N ILE A 150 -6.21 6.67 4.53
CA ILE A 150 -7.65 6.59 4.24
C ILE A 150 -7.97 5.34 3.43
N GLN A 151 -7.14 5.03 2.43
CA GLN A 151 -7.26 3.80 1.65
C GLN A 151 -7.14 2.56 2.52
N LEU A 152 -6.13 2.51 3.41
CA LEU A 152 -5.93 1.39 4.32
C LEU A 152 -7.14 1.18 5.23
N ILE A 153 -7.62 2.24 5.89
CA ILE A 153 -8.79 2.18 6.78
C ILE A 153 -10.01 1.67 6.02
N SER A 154 -10.29 2.21 4.84
CA SER A 154 -11.41 1.81 4.00
C SER A 154 -11.34 0.33 3.61
N ASN A 155 -10.16 -0.15 3.20
CA ASN A 155 -9.93 -1.55 2.85
C ASN A 155 -10.10 -2.47 4.07
N VAL A 156 -9.58 -2.09 5.24
CA VAL A 156 -9.73 -2.86 6.49
C VAL A 156 -11.20 -2.98 6.87
N VAL A 157 -11.96 -1.88 6.84
CA VAL A 157 -13.39 -1.88 7.17
C VAL A 157 -14.15 -2.86 6.27
N VAL A 158 -13.92 -2.81 4.96
CA VAL A 158 -14.58 -3.70 4.01
C VAL A 158 -14.22 -5.16 4.29
N VAL A 159 -12.94 -5.48 4.47
CA VAL A 159 -12.50 -6.86 4.75
C VAL A 159 -13.08 -7.40 6.06
N VAL A 160 -13.12 -6.58 7.12
CA VAL A 160 -13.73 -6.98 8.41
C VAL A 160 -15.22 -7.25 8.26
N LEU A 161 -15.94 -6.40 7.54
CA LEU A 161 -17.38 -6.60 7.28
C LEU A 161 -17.65 -7.88 6.50
N LEU A 162 -16.79 -8.18 5.52
CA LEU A 162 -16.84 -9.42 4.74
C LEU A 162 -16.69 -10.67 5.60
N ILE A 163 -15.66 -10.68 6.43
CA ILE A 163 -15.36 -11.80 7.32
C ILE A 163 -16.53 -12.02 8.29
N LYS A 164 -17.05 -10.95 8.90
CA LYS A 164 -18.21 -11.03 9.79
C LYS A 164 -19.48 -11.57 9.09
N LYS A 165 -19.75 -11.12 7.87
CA LYS A 165 -20.91 -11.57 7.08
C LYS A 165 -20.79 -13.04 6.73
N LYS A 166 -19.62 -13.51 6.32
CA LYS A 166 -19.40 -14.92 5.95
C LYS A 166 -19.42 -15.83 7.18
N SER A 167 -18.87 -15.37 8.32
CA SER A 167 -18.89 -16.15 9.59
C SER A 167 -20.29 -16.30 10.19
N LYS A 168 -21.24 -15.39 9.88
CA LYS A 168 -22.63 -15.50 10.32
C LYS A 168 -23.50 -16.38 9.40
N ALA A 169 -23.01 -16.67 8.20
CA ALA A 169 -23.74 -17.46 7.20
C ALA A 169 -23.34 -18.95 7.19
N LEU A 170 -22.40 -19.35 8.06
CA LEU A 170 -21.94 -20.72 8.34
C LEU A 170 -22.39 -21.16 9.71
#